data_3186e48e50d28a402a11eb4f72959625
#
_entry.id   3186e48e50d28a402a11eb4f72959625
#
_cell.length_a   1.000
_cell.length_b   1.000
_cell.length_c   1.000
_cell.angle_alpha   90.00
_cell.angle_beta   90.00
_cell.angle_gamma   90.00
#
_symmetry.space_group_name_H-M   'P 1'
#
loop_
_entity.id
_entity.type
_entity.pdbx_description
1 polymer ?
#
loop_
_entity_poly.entity_id
_entity_poly.type
_entity_poly.pdbx_seq_one_letter_code
_entity_poly.pdbx_strand_id
1 'polypeptide(L)'
;MNNTSLTIDVVDNGGQWTHREWRILRYLGVNTRIIPNSTNLHEIRNLDGLVLSGGAARVGLTGELGNGSELLTLSIPILGICAGHQFMARHYGGEASEAKKPEFGSAEITLIENGGPIFEDTPSRQIVWESHNDEVSLLPPGFTITAKSASCAIQAIQNLELKRFGLQFHPEVNDTEFGSKIFENFVDICKRTKK
;
A
#
# COMPACT_ATOMS: atom_id res chain seq x y z
N MET A 1 19.31 19.63 17.53
CA MET A 1 18.06 19.13 16.96
C MET A 1 18.21 17.64 16.83
N ASN A 2 17.51 16.84 17.67
CA ASN A 2 17.55 15.38 17.59
C ASN A 2 16.85 14.96 16.30
N ASN A 3 17.62 14.69 15.26
CA ASN A 3 17.14 14.11 14.02
C ASN A 3 16.88 12.61 14.27
N THR A 4 15.79 12.31 14.98
CA THR A 4 15.37 10.91 15.13
C THR A 4 14.93 10.42 13.76
N SER A 5 15.74 9.57 13.14
CA SER A 5 15.43 8.98 11.85
C SER A 5 14.03 8.33 11.87
N LEU A 6 13.29 8.53 10.79
CA LEU A 6 11.97 7.91 10.64
C LEU A 6 12.13 6.40 10.51
N THR A 7 11.27 5.61 11.15
CA THR A 7 11.28 4.14 11.09
C THR A 7 10.02 3.64 10.42
N ILE A 8 10.16 2.99 9.26
CA ILE A 8 9.06 2.39 8.49
C ILE A 8 9.48 0.98 8.10
N ASP A 9 8.83 -0.04 8.62
CA ASP A 9 9.12 -1.42 8.27
C ASP A 9 8.24 -1.89 7.10
N VAL A 10 8.71 -2.91 6.38
CA VAL A 10 8.01 -3.58 5.28
C VAL A 10 7.63 -4.98 5.71
N VAL A 11 6.35 -5.29 5.70
CA VAL A 11 5.83 -6.65 6.00
C VAL A 11 5.92 -7.49 4.73
N ASP A 12 6.67 -8.60 4.80
CA ASP A 12 6.78 -9.54 3.70
C ASP A 12 5.60 -10.50 3.66
N ASN A 13 4.73 -10.31 2.68
CA ASN A 13 3.60 -11.18 2.39
C ASN A 13 3.92 -12.27 1.35
N GLY A 14 5.20 -12.55 1.12
CA GLY A 14 5.67 -13.53 0.14
C GLY A 14 5.66 -13.00 -1.30
N GLY A 15 5.74 -11.69 -1.47
CA GLY A 15 5.81 -11.03 -2.77
C GLY A 15 7.22 -11.02 -3.36
N GLN A 16 7.31 -11.07 -4.68
CA GLN A 16 8.62 -11.05 -5.37
C GLN A 16 9.32 -9.70 -5.31
N TRP A 17 8.62 -8.62 -4.94
CA TRP A 17 9.15 -7.25 -4.98
C TRP A 17 9.32 -6.58 -3.59
N THR A 18 9.06 -7.27 -2.48
CA THR A 18 9.23 -6.77 -1.10
C THR A 18 10.59 -6.11 -0.87
N HIS A 19 11.68 -6.68 -1.43
CA HIS A 19 13.01 -6.07 -1.36
C HIS A 19 13.15 -4.73 -2.10
N ARG A 20 12.32 -4.48 -3.13
CA ARG A 20 12.32 -3.20 -3.85
C ARG A 20 11.70 -2.10 -3.01
N GLU A 21 10.58 -2.39 -2.33
CA GLU A 21 9.92 -1.49 -1.38
C GLU A 21 10.91 -1.06 -0.27
N TRP A 22 11.56 -2.04 0.36
CA TRP A 22 12.59 -1.80 1.35
C TRP A 22 13.75 -0.95 0.82
N ARG A 23 14.22 -1.23 -0.41
CA ARG A 23 15.34 -0.50 -1.02
C ARG A 23 14.99 0.96 -1.28
N ILE A 24 13.75 1.25 -1.74
CA ILE A 24 13.30 2.62 -1.96
C ILE A 24 13.27 3.38 -0.63
N LEU A 25 12.70 2.81 0.44
CA LEU A 25 12.67 3.43 1.76
C LEU A 25 14.09 3.70 2.29
N ARG A 26 15.02 2.76 2.10
CA ARG A 26 16.44 2.95 2.43
C ARG A 26 17.07 4.11 1.67
N TYR A 27 16.79 4.20 0.38
CA TYR A 27 17.28 5.30 -0.47
C TYR A 27 16.75 6.67 -0.01
N LEU A 28 15.51 6.71 0.47
CA LEU A 28 14.88 7.90 1.05
C LEU A 28 15.38 8.24 2.48
N GLY A 29 16.37 7.52 2.99
CA GLY A 29 16.98 7.79 4.30
C GLY A 29 16.15 7.28 5.50
N VAL A 30 15.19 6.40 5.26
CA VAL A 30 14.35 5.80 6.30
C VAL A 30 15.08 4.62 6.95
N ASN A 31 14.99 4.51 8.28
CA ASN A 31 15.36 3.28 8.98
C ASN A 31 14.27 2.25 8.72
N THR A 32 14.60 1.12 8.10
CA THR A 32 13.62 0.15 7.62
C THR A 32 14.15 -1.28 7.68
N ARG A 33 13.28 -2.21 8.00
CA ARG A 33 13.53 -3.66 7.98
C ARG A 33 12.43 -4.34 7.16
N ILE A 34 12.75 -5.52 6.64
CA ILE A 34 11.75 -6.47 6.16
C ILE A 34 11.42 -7.38 7.33
N ILE A 35 10.15 -7.48 7.68
CA ILE A 35 9.66 -8.35 8.75
C ILE A 35 8.66 -9.38 8.18
N PRO A 36 8.65 -10.62 8.68
CA PRO A 36 7.66 -11.61 8.28
C PRO A 36 6.22 -11.16 8.60
N ASN A 37 5.25 -11.56 7.78
CA ASN A 37 3.84 -11.29 8.06
C ASN A 37 3.28 -12.07 9.26
N SER A 38 4.06 -12.98 9.83
CA SER A 38 3.76 -13.68 11.09
C SER A 38 4.29 -12.95 12.33
N THR A 39 4.94 -11.78 12.17
CA THR A 39 5.50 -11.00 13.28
C THR A 39 4.40 -10.53 14.21
N ASN A 40 4.57 -10.78 15.51
CA ASN A 40 3.60 -10.37 16.53
C ASN A 40 3.73 -8.88 16.85
N LEU A 41 2.61 -8.23 17.22
CA LEU A 41 2.59 -6.79 17.57
C LEU A 41 3.58 -6.41 18.68
N HIS A 42 3.80 -7.28 19.66
CA HIS A 42 4.72 -7.00 20.78
C HIS A 42 6.20 -6.93 20.34
N GLU A 43 6.54 -7.48 19.16
CA GLU A 43 7.87 -7.41 18.57
C GLU A 43 8.07 -6.12 17.76
N ILE A 44 6.95 -5.46 17.41
CA ILE A 44 6.93 -4.23 16.62
C ILE A 44 6.91 -3.03 17.57
N ARG A 45 8.00 -2.28 17.63
CA ARG A 45 8.12 -1.12 18.51
C ARG A 45 8.68 0.08 17.78
N ASN A 46 8.21 1.27 18.15
CA ASN A 46 8.73 2.55 17.68
C ASN A 46 8.69 2.72 16.16
N LEU A 47 7.62 2.27 15.50
CA LEU A 47 7.38 2.54 14.10
C LEU A 47 6.65 3.85 13.89
N ASP A 48 7.04 4.55 12.83
CA ASP A 48 6.40 5.77 12.34
C ASP A 48 5.50 5.50 11.14
N GLY A 49 5.61 4.33 10.53
CA GLY A 49 4.81 3.85 9.42
C GLY A 49 5.04 2.37 9.11
N LEU A 50 4.19 1.79 8.29
CA LEU A 50 4.25 0.38 7.89
C LEU A 50 3.84 0.22 6.43
N VAL A 51 4.55 -0.62 5.68
CA VAL A 51 4.15 -1.06 4.34
C VAL A 51 3.73 -2.53 4.43
N LEU A 52 2.52 -2.85 4.01
CA LEU A 52 2.06 -4.22 3.77
C LEU A 52 2.32 -4.55 2.30
N SER A 53 3.35 -5.33 2.03
CA SER A 53 3.77 -5.64 0.67
C SER A 53 2.71 -6.40 -0.12
N GLY A 54 2.89 -6.44 -1.43
CA GLY A 54 2.23 -7.41 -2.29
C GLY A 54 2.59 -8.84 -1.88
N GLY A 55 1.86 -9.83 -2.40
CA GLY A 55 2.11 -11.23 -2.06
C GLY A 55 1.43 -12.18 -3.03
N ALA A 56 1.84 -13.46 -2.95
CA ALA A 56 1.24 -14.53 -3.73
C ALA A 56 -0.14 -14.99 -3.18
N ALA A 57 -0.52 -14.51 -1.99
CA ALA A 57 -1.81 -14.86 -1.38
C ALA A 57 -2.97 -14.37 -2.25
N ARG A 58 -3.90 -15.28 -2.56
CA ARG A 58 -5.17 -14.97 -3.23
C ARG A 58 -6.16 -14.44 -2.18
N VAL A 59 -5.98 -13.18 -1.78
CA VAL A 59 -6.78 -12.53 -0.72
C VAL A 59 -8.28 -12.52 -1.07
N GLY A 60 -8.60 -12.41 -2.36
CA GLY A 60 -9.98 -12.53 -2.85
C GLY A 60 -10.62 -13.90 -2.58
N LEU A 61 -9.83 -14.97 -2.43
CA LEU A 61 -10.32 -16.33 -2.17
C LEU A 61 -10.21 -16.70 -0.68
N THR A 62 -9.05 -16.53 -0.06
CA THR A 62 -8.79 -17.00 1.31
C THR A 62 -9.15 -15.96 2.37
N GLY A 63 -9.01 -14.67 2.04
CA GLY A 63 -9.22 -13.59 2.99
C GLY A 63 -8.10 -13.42 4.03
N GLU A 64 -7.01 -14.17 3.94
CA GLU A 64 -5.95 -14.22 4.93
C GLU A 64 -4.66 -13.56 4.43
N LEU A 65 -3.95 -12.90 5.35
CA LEU A 65 -2.63 -12.31 5.10
C LEU A 65 -1.81 -12.27 6.42
N GLY A 66 -1.47 -13.44 6.95
CA GLY A 66 -0.73 -13.56 8.21
C GLY A 66 -1.36 -12.78 9.36
N ASN A 67 -0.56 -12.05 10.12
CA ASN A 67 -1.02 -11.18 11.22
C ASN A 67 -1.50 -9.79 10.76
N GLY A 68 -1.85 -9.64 9.48
CA GLY A 68 -2.27 -8.38 8.88
C GLY A 68 -3.40 -7.68 9.65
N SER A 69 -4.36 -8.45 10.21
CA SER A 69 -5.47 -7.89 11.01
C SER A 69 -4.96 -7.18 12.26
N GLU A 70 -3.99 -7.73 12.97
CA GLU A 70 -3.39 -7.11 14.14
C GLU A 70 -2.56 -5.88 13.74
N LEU A 71 -1.78 -5.98 12.65
CA LEU A 71 -0.97 -4.88 12.14
C LEU A 71 -1.82 -3.67 11.73
N LEU A 72 -3.00 -3.89 11.17
CA LEU A 72 -3.93 -2.82 10.81
C LEU A 72 -4.55 -2.10 12.01
N THR A 73 -4.41 -2.61 13.25
CA THR A 73 -4.84 -1.89 14.47
C THR A 73 -3.88 -0.79 14.92
N LEU A 74 -2.66 -0.75 14.38
CA LEU A 74 -1.67 0.26 14.72
C LEU A 74 -2.14 1.67 14.34
N SER A 75 -1.90 2.65 15.20
CA SER A 75 -2.31 4.07 15.01
C SER A 75 -1.34 4.87 14.14
N ILE A 76 -0.45 4.22 13.39
CA ILE A 76 0.52 4.81 12.46
C ILE A 76 -0.01 4.78 11.02
N PRO A 77 0.53 5.57 10.08
CA PRO A 77 0.23 5.43 8.66
C PRO A 77 0.59 4.03 8.14
N ILE A 78 -0.30 3.45 7.32
CA ILE A 78 -0.07 2.15 6.69
C ILE A 78 -0.37 2.25 5.20
N LEU A 79 0.59 1.80 4.38
CA LEU A 79 0.46 1.64 2.92
C LEU A 79 0.31 0.15 2.61
N GLY A 80 -0.79 -0.25 1.98
CA GLY A 80 -0.99 -1.60 1.45
C GLY A 80 -0.77 -1.63 -0.06
N ILE A 81 0.03 -2.57 -0.57
CA ILE A 81 0.33 -2.75 -1.98
C ILE A 81 -0.23 -4.10 -2.44
N CYS A 82 -0.99 -4.13 -3.54
CA CYS A 82 -1.58 -5.31 -4.17
C CYS A 82 -2.32 -6.20 -3.13
N ALA A 83 -1.77 -7.33 -2.71
CA ALA A 83 -2.39 -8.18 -1.67
C ALA A 83 -2.60 -7.41 -0.36
N GLY A 84 -1.68 -6.52 0.04
CA GLY A 84 -1.83 -5.66 1.22
C GLY A 84 -2.99 -4.67 1.09
N HIS A 85 -3.24 -4.12 -0.10
CA HIS A 85 -4.39 -3.28 -0.42
C HIS A 85 -5.70 -4.06 -0.33
N GLN A 86 -5.76 -5.23 -0.96
CA GLN A 86 -6.96 -6.08 -0.96
C GLN A 86 -7.31 -6.54 0.45
N PHE A 87 -6.30 -6.95 1.24
CA PHE A 87 -6.49 -7.33 2.63
C PHE A 87 -6.97 -6.17 3.49
N MET A 88 -6.38 -4.98 3.33
CA MET A 88 -6.82 -3.75 4.02
C MET A 88 -8.30 -3.47 3.74
N ALA A 89 -8.74 -3.56 2.49
CA ALA A 89 -10.15 -3.35 2.14
C ALA A 89 -11.07 -4.34 2.87
N ARG A 90 -10.73 -5.64 2.89
CA ARG A 90 -11.51 -6.66 3.61
C ARG A 90 -11.54 -6.43 5.11
N HIS A 91 -10.40 -6.09 5.71
CA HIS A 91 -10.29 -5.85 7.15
C HIS A 91 -11.24 -4.75 7.64
N TYR A 92 -11.43 -3.70 6.84
CA TYR A 92 -12.31 -2.57 7.18
C TYR A 92 -13.75 -2.73 6.65
N GLY A 93 -14.16 -3.94 6.25
CA GLY A 93 -15.54 -4.25 5.90
C GLY A 93 -15.89 -4.04 4.42
N GLY A 94 -14.90 -3.89 3.56
CA GLY A 94 -15.03 -4.03 2.12
C GLY A 94 -14.89 -5.47 1.67
N GLU A 95 -14.77 -5.69 0.35
CA GLU A 95 -14.60 -7.01 -0.25
C GLU A 95 -13.47 -6.99 -1.26
N ALA A 96 -12.74 -8.11 -1.34
CA ALA A 96 -11.85 -8.43 -2.44
C ALA A 96 -12.29 -9.76 -3.05
N SER A 97 -12.26 -9.87 -4.35
CA SER A 97 -12.69 -11.06 -5.09
C SER A 97 -11.82 -11.24 -6.34
N GLU A 98 -12.03 -12.32 -7.05
CA GLU A 98 -11.39 -12.54 -8.34
C GLU A 98 -11.74 -11.40 -9.31
N ALA A 99 -10.72 -10.82 -9.93
CA ALA A 99 -10.88 -9.71 -10.86
C ALA A 99 -11.68 -10.14 -12.09
N LYS A 100 -12.63 -9.32 -12.51
CA LYS A 100 -13.36 -9.55 -13.77
C LYS A 100 -12.44 -9.57 -14.97
N LYS A 101 -11.36 -8.80 -14.91
CA LYS A 101 -10.31 -8.74 -15.91
C LYS A 101 -8.96 -8.58 -15.20
N PRO A 102 -8.25 -9.68 -14.93
CA PRO A 102 -6.90 -9.63 -14.36
C PRO A 102 -5.97 -8.72 -15.14
N GLU A 103 -5.13 -7.96 -14.44
CA GLU A 103 -4.20 -7.03 -15.06
C GLU A 103 -2.76 -7.49 -14.82
N PHE A 104 -1.97 -7.56 -15.90
CA PHE A 104 -0.55 -7.90 -15.89
C PHE A 104 0.20 -7.01 -16.87
N GLY A 105 1.27 -6.35 -16.40
CA GLY A 105 2.05 -5.42 -17.20
C GLY A 105 1.63 -3.98 -16.99
N SER A 106 1.91 -3.13 -17.98
CA SER A 106 1.63 -1.69 -17.93
C SER A 106 0.14 -1.40 -18.12
N ALA A 107 -0.43 -0.58 -17.24
CA ALA A 107 -1.79 -0.08 -17.34
C ALA A 107 -1.83 1.43 -17.06
N GLU A 108 -2.74 2.16 -17.72
CA GLU A 108 -2.98 3.57 -17.39
C GLU A 108 -3.99 3.67 -16.26
N ILE A 109 -3.63 4.38 -15.20
CA ILE A 109 -4.56 4.80 -14.15
C ILE A 109 -4.94 6.28 -14.30
N THR A 110 -6.13 6.61 -13.82
CA THR A 110 -6.61 7.99 -13.70
C THR A 110 -6.91 8.29 -12.24
N LEU A 111 -6.33 9.38 -11.72
CA LEU A 111 -6.59 9.85 -10.38
C LEU A 111 -8.00 10.45 -10.26
N ILE A 112 -8.63 10.24 -9.12
CA ILE A 112 -9.92 10.82 -8.74
C ILE A 112 -9.61 11.92 -7.71
N GLU A 113 -10.14 13.12 -7.90
CA GLU A 113 -9.94 14.27 -6.99
C GLU A 113 -8.48 14.49 -6.60
N ASN A 114 -7.58 14.44 -7.59
CA ASN A 114 -6.11 14.54 -7.44
C ASN A 114 -5.44 13.41 -6.63
N GLY A 115 -6.15 12.31 -6.36
CA GLY A 115 -5.56 11.11 -5.73
C GLY A 115 -5.25 11.22 -4.23
N GLY A 116 -5.42 12.40 -3.63
CA GLY A 116 -5.07 12.65 -2.23
C GLY A 116 -3.56 12.70 -1.97
N PRO A 117 -3.14 12.73 -0.68
CA PRO A 117 -1.74 13.00 -0.30
C PRO A 117 -0.73 11.97 -0.79
N ILE A 118 -1.14 10.73 -1.05
CA ILE A 118 -0.22 9.69 -1.56
C ILE A 118 0.22 9.97 -3.01
N PHE A 119 -0.59 10.72 -3.78
CA PHE A 119 -0.33 11.12 -5.17
C PHE A 119 0.06 12.60 -5.31
N GLU A 120 0.40 13.29 -4.22
CA GLU A 120 0.83 14.70 -4.25
C GLU A 120 1.97 14.88 -5.26
N ASP A 121 1.87 15.91 -6.13
CA ASP A 121 2.82 16.21 -7.21
C ASP A 121 3.01 15.10 -8.25
N THR A 122 2.00 14.26 -8.47
CA THR A 122 1.98 13.33 -9.61
C THR A 122 0.89 13.73 -10.62
N PRO A 123 1.03 13.39 -11.92
CA PRO A 123 0.02 13.70 -12.93
C PRO A 123 -1.28 12.94 -12.68
N SER A 124 -2.40 13.50 -13.15
CA SER A 124 -3.72 12.87 -13.05
C SER A 124 -3.86 11.57 -13.84
N ARG A 125 -3.00 11.34 -14.84
CA ARG A 125 -2.86 10.09 -15.58
C ARG A 125 -1.43 9.65 -15.55
N GLN A 126 -1.19 8.38 -15.31
CA GLN A 126 0.15 7.80 -15.25
C GLN A 126 0.12 6.31 -15.57
N ILE A 127 1.22 5.79 -16.09
CA ILE A 127 1.38 4.38 -16.36
C ILE A 127 1.92 3.70 -15.10
N VAL A 128 1.29 2.59 -14.72
CA VAL A 128 1.67 1.79 -13.55
C VAL A 128 1.85 0.33 -13.95
N TRP A 129 2.59 -0.41 -13.13
CA TRP A 129 2.77 -1.85 -13.32
C TRP A 129 1.77 -2.65 -12.49
N GLU A 130 1.00 -3.48 -13.16
CA GLU A 130 0.00 -4.37 -12.57
C GLU A 130 0.48 -5.82 -12.56
N SER A 131 0.07 -6.56 -11.53
CA SER A 131 0.30 -8.00 -11.44
C SER A 131 -0.71 -8.61 -10.47
N HIS A 132 -1.98 -8.68 -10.85
CA HIS A 132 -3.03 -9.18 -9.94
C HIS A 132 -4.09 -10.01 -10.65
N ASN A 133 -4.58 -11.05 -9.94
CA ASN A 133 -5.74 -11.85 -10.29
C ASN A 133 -6.98 -11.45 -9.49
N ASP A 134 -6.80 -10.83 -8.33
CA ASP A 134 -7.87 -10.39 -7.44
C ASP A 134 -7.90 -8.87 -7.40
N GLU A 135 -9.08 -8.30 -7.14
CA GLU A 135 -9.28 -6.85 -7.00
C GLU A 135 -10.17 -6.53 -5.80
N VAL A 136 -10.11 -5.31 -5.31
CA VAL A 136 -11.13 -4.81 -4.36
C VAL A 136 -12.43 -4.62 -5.13
N SER A 137 -13.45 -5.40 -4.79
CA SER A 137 -14.76 -5.40 -5.46
C SER A 137 -15.80 -4.54 -4.73
N LEU A 138 -15.61 -4.28 -3.43
CA LEU A 138 -16.45 -3.39 -2.62
C LEU A 138 -15.56 -2.49 -1.76
N LEU A 139 -15.75 -1.18 -1.91
CA LEU A 139 -15.05 -0.18 -1.11
C LEU A 139 -15.44 -0.30 0.38
N PRO A 140 -14.48 -0.36 1.33
CA PRO A 140 -14.79 -0.38 2.75
C PRO A 140 -15.41 0.94 3.24
N PRO A 141 -16.30 0.89 4.24
CA PRO A 141 -16.87 2.07 4.86
C PRO A 141 -15.81 3.08 5.33
N GLY A 142 -16.04 4.36 5.09
CA GLY A 142 -15.13 5.45 5.49
C GLY A 142 -13.88 5.61 4.60
N PHE A 143 -13.73 4.79 3.56
CA PHE A 143 -12.68 4.97 2.56
C PHE A 143 -13.20 5.72 1.33
N THR A 144 -12.27 6.31 0.58
CA THR A 144 -12.53 6.93 -0.72
C THR A 144 -11.64 6.28 -1.79
N ILE A 145 -12.18 6.18 -3.01
CA ILE A 145 -11.41 5.72 -4.18
C ILE A 145 -10.60 6.91 -4.68
N THR A 146 -9.30 6.72 -4.86
CA THR A 146 -8.37 7.79 -5.29
C THR A 146 -7.77 7.56 -6.67
N ALA A 147 -7.86 6.34 -7.21
CA ALA A 147 -7.49 6.04 -8.59
C ALA A 147 -8.30 4.89 -9.16
N LYS A 148 -8.43 4.85 -10.49
CA LYS A 148 -9.06 3.78 -11.27
C LYS A 148 -8.32 3.54 -12.58
N SER A 149 -8.45 2.33 -13.15
CA SER A 149 -8.07 1.99 -14.52
C SER A 149 -9.32 1.70 -15.38
N ALA A 150 -9.11 1.38 -16.64
CA ALA A 150 -10.19 0.96 -17.53
C ALA A 150 -10.79 -0.41 -17.14
N SER A 151 -10.01 -1.28 -16.49
CA SER A 151 -10.39 -2.65 -16.12
C SER A 151 -10.66 -2.81 -14.63
N CYS A 152 -10.08 -1.99 -13.75
CA CYS A 152 -10.26 -2.06 -12.30
C CYS A 152 -10.76 -0.72 -11.77
N ALA A 153 -11.95 -0.73 -11.19
CA ALA A 153 -12.63 0.47 -10.69
C ALA A 153 -11.97 1.03 -9.41
N ILE A 154 -11.25 0.20 -8.66
CA ILE A 154 -10.65 0.54 -7.36
C ILE A 154 -9.15 0.23 -7.40
N GLN A 155 -8.40 1.09 -8.07
CA GLN A 155 -6.93 1.00 -8.18
C GLN A 155 -6.21 1.58 -6.97
N ALA A 156 -6.83 2.55 -6.29
CA ALA A 156 -6.30 3.06 -5.04
C ALA A 156 -7.43 3.52 -4.12
N ILE A 157 -7.19 3.36 -2.82
CA ILE A 157 -8.11 3.79 -1.76
C ILE A 157 -7.36 4.54 -0.66
N GLN A 158 -8.07 5.39 0.05
CA GLN A 158 -7.55 6.01 1.28
C GLN A 158 -8.63 6.17 2.34
N ASN A 159 -8.18 6.17 3.61
CA ASN A 159 -8.90 6.69 4.75
C ASN A 159 -7.94 7.62 5.52
N LEU A 160 -8.20 8.92 5.45
CA LEU A 160 -7.29 9.93 6.03
C LEU A 160 -7.32 9.95 7.56
N GLU A 161 -8.47 9.66 8.16
CA GLU A 161 -8.62 9.60 9.62
C GLU A 161 -7.79 8.46 10.21
N LEU A 162 -7.91 7.27 9.61
CA LEU A 162 -7.14 6.10 10.00
C LEU A 162 -5.71 6.11 9.45
N LYS A 163 -5.39 7.00 8.51
CA LYS A 163 -4.10 7.08 7.80
C LYS A 163 -3.79 5.77 7.05
N ARG A 164 -4.77 5.27 6.31
CA ARG A 164 -4.69 4.06 5.51
C ARG A 164 -4.67 4.42 4.04
N PHE A 165 -3.71 3.85 3.32
CA PHE A 165 -3.51 4.05 1.89
C PHE A 165 -3.36 2.68 1.23
N GLY A 166 -4.09 2.43 0.17
CA GLY A 166 -4.03 1.16 -0.56
C GLY A 166 -3.84 1.39 -2.04
N LEU A 167 -2.92 0.63 -2.66
CA LEU A 167 -2.62 0.67 -4.10
C LEU A 167 -2.73 -0.75 -4.66
N GLN A 168 -3.50 -0.94 -5.73
CA GLN A 168 -3.60 -2.24 -6.40
C GLN A 168 -2.34 -2.53 -7.22
N PHE A 169 -1.76 -1.53 -7.86
CA PHE A 169 -0.55 -1.61 -8.65
C PHE A 169 0.73 -1.60 -7.79
N HIS A 170 1.88 -1.80 -8.43
CA HIS A 170 3.20 -1.92 -7.81
C HIS A 170 4.05 -0.65 -8.01
N PRO A 171 4.06 0.30 -7.06
CA PRO A 171 4.87 1.52 -7.17
C PRO A 171 6.37 1.26 -7.07
N GLU A 172 6.79 0.10 -6.53
CA GLU A 172 8.19 -0.31 -6.39
C GLU A 172 8.82 -0.85 -7.69
N VAL A 173 8.02 -1.10 -8.71
CA VAL A 173 8.47 -1.62 -10.01
C VAL A 173 8.91 -0.46 -10.90
N ASN A 174 10.03 -0.62 -11.61
CA ASN A 174 10.64 0.46 -12.42
C ASN A 174 9.73 0.95 -13.56
N ASP A 175 8.82 0.09 -14.02
CA ASP A 175 7.86 0.40 -15.08
C ASP A 175 6.65 1.21 -14.58
N THR A 176 6.54 1.46 -13.27
CA THR A 176 5.59 2.39 -12.70
C THR A 176 6.17 3.80 -12.73
N GLU A 177 5.52 4.69 -13.49
CA GLU A 177 5.83 6.12 -13.46
C GLU A 177 5.54 6.66 -12.05
N PHE A 178 6.37 7.60 -11.60
CA PHE A 178 6.20 8.27 -10.29
C PHE A 178 6.18 7.33 -9.06
N GLY A 179 6.56 6.05 -9.19
CA GLY A 179 6.56 5.11 -8.06
C GLY A 179 7.41 5.58 -6.89
N SER A 180 8.62 6.12 -7.14
CA SER A 180 9.46 6.72 -6.10
C SER A 180 8.80 7.91 -5.43
N LYS A 181 8.06 8.75 -6.19
CA LYS A 181 7.34 9.91 -5.64
C LYS A 181 6.21 9.46 -4.70
N ILE A 182 5.52 8.38 -5.01
CA ILE A 182 4.50 7.78 -4.14
C ILE A 182 5.13 7.36 -2.79
N PHE A 183 6.30 6.73 -2.80
CA PHE A 183 7.02 6.40 -1.56
C PHE A 183 7.51 7.65 -0.81
N GLU A 184 8.00 8.68 -1.50
CA GLU A 184 8.34 9.98 -0.88
C GLU A 184 7.15 10.58 -0.17
N ASN A 185 5.98 10.60 -0.82
CA ASN A 185 4.75 11.12 -0.25
C ASN A 185 4.32 10.32 0.99
N PHE A 186 4.43 8.97 0.96
CA PHE A 186 4.16 8.15 2.13
C PHE A 186 5.10 8.44 3.29
N VAL A 187 6.40 8.60 3.03
CA VAL A 187 7.41 9.01 4.02
C VAL A 187 7.05 10.37 4.63
N ASP A 188 6.61 11.33 3.82
CA ASP A 188 6.21 12.65 4.31
C ASP A 188 4.91 12.62 5.13
N ILE A 189 3.96 11.77 4.78
CA ILE A 189 2.78 11.48 5.60
C ILE A 189 3.20 10.94 6.98
N CYS A 190 4.14 10.00 7.02
CA CYS A 190 4.68 9.46 8.28
C CYS A 190 5.38 10.54 9.11
N LYS A 191 6.20 11.42 8.51
CA LYS A 191 6.84 12.55 9.19
C LYS A 191 5.83 13.51 9.81
N ARG A 192 4.78 13.88 9.06
CA ARG A 192 3.71 14.78 9.54
C ARG A 192 2.92 14.18 10.71
N THR A 193 2.89 12.85 10.82
CA THR A 193 2.18 12.12 11.87
C THR A 193 3.00 11.93 13.14
N LYS A 194 4.32 11.90 13.04
CA LYS A 194 5.29 11.68 14.13
C LYS A 194 5.40 12.88 15.09
N LYS A 195 4.39 13.62 15.37
CA LYS A 195 4.44 14.80 16.26
C LYS A 195 4.49 14.43 17.73
#